data_e3acb054b9495e51d7e8337cf1a3af7e
#
_entry.id   e3acb054b9495e51d7e8337cf1a3af7e
#
_cell.length_a   1.000
_cell.length_b   1.000
_cell.length_c   1.000
_cell.angle_alpha   90.00
_cell.angle_beta   90.00
_cell.angle_gamma   90.00
#
_symmetry.space_group_name_H-M   'P 1'
#
loop_
_entity.id
_entity.type
_entity.pdbx_description
1 polymer ?
#
loop_
_entity_poly.entity_id
_entity_poly.type
_entity_poly.pdbx_seq_one_letter_code
_entity_poly.pdbx_strand_id
1 'polypeptide(L)'
;MLKGIKPAFWLANALEACERLAYFGIRAILPLMMVSTTSGGLGLSYTQLGIIYGVWALLQCLIPMVSGGFSESFGYKKTLIVAYVINICGYVMMANILRLSELLALFSNGMMSVPKVNFVLMLISGCTIGVGTAIFKPPVQGTVAKSLNEKNSGFGFGLFYWVVNVGGFLAPLCASALRGSSETPTWHYVFFSAALVTTVNLMLTLLFFKEPERSEKEKAKHAKDSMASVFKGTIRTLWNDKPMLCFLLIVSGFWLMFMQLWDLLPNFLNEWVDRRGVGEALLSGAMALDGTSAETLKKAMEPGGMGMDALGWATKFVLKFLEDGALKPEMIINIDSAAIILFVLPLSAIFSRFRMMTSLVLGMVISVVGFVLSGMTMSGGIACLAIFIFAIGEIICSPKFSEYIGMTAPEDKKAIYMGYSNIPFAIGWALGNFLSGPLYQGFSSKEMLAKKFLEEHHGLHHESLKGLDLDGAMARLQDVQGGIDVFQANELLWNAYNPWIVWIILGSIGVASMVGMIVFYFKSGMHARDVADAKDAKDAKDAVVSELKASNTEEEMEKEASVGEGVEPSDSVEKAASKADLVVEEERELEKTE
;
A
#
# COMPACT_ATOMS: atom_id res chain seq x y z
N MET A 1 12.58 26.36 3.18
CA MET A 1 11.62 25.37 2.66
C MET A 1 10.16 25.71 2.97
N LEU A 2 9.82 26.11 4.22
CA LEU A 2 8.42 26.42 4.62
C LEU A 2 7.89 27.82 4.19
N LYS A 3 8.77 28.76 3.83
CA LYS A 3 8.37 30.10 3.39
C LYS A 3 7.62 30.06 2.07
N GLY A 4 6.41 30.63 2.03
CA GLY A 4 5.57 30.72 0.82
C GLY A 4 4.56 29.59 0.64
N ILE A 5 4.44 28.64 1.58
CA ILE A 5 3.37 27.63 1.61
C ILE A 5 2.10 28.30 2.13
N LYS A 6 1.00 28.21 1.34
CA LYS A 6 -0.29 28.78 1.75
C LYS A 6 -0.95 27.96 2.86
N PRO A 7 -1.75 28.57 3.76
CA PRO A 7 -2.44 27.85 4.84
C PRO A 7 -3.35 26.70 4.34
N ALA A 8 -3.90 26.80 3.13
CA ALA A 8 -4.72 25.76 2.51
C ALA A 8 -3.96 24.43 2.32
N PHE A 9 -2.63 24.47 2.18
CA PHE A 9 -1.78 23.28 2.13
C PHE A 9 -1.88 22.44 3.40
N TRP A 10 -1.77 23.07 4.56
CA TRP A 10 -1.83 22.37 5.85
C TRP A 10 -3.20 21.76 6.10
N LEU A 11 -4.26 22.50 5.74
CA LEU A 11 -5.61 21.97 5.82
C LEU A 11 -5.80 20.77 4.90
N ALA A 12 -5.33 20.84 3.63
CA ALA A 12 -5.42 19.72 2.70
C ALA A 12 -4.68 18.47 3.20
N ASN A 13 -3.50 18.64 3.83
CA ASN A 13 -2.76 17.55 4.47
C ASN A 13 -3.53 16.94 5.66
N ALA A 14 -4.17 17.77 6.50
CA ALA A 14 -4.99 17.28 7.61
C ALA A 14 -6.22 16.49 7.10
N LEU A 15 -6.90 17.00 6.07
CA LEU A 15 -8.02 16.32 5.44
C LEU A 15 -7.61 14.97 4.84
N GLU A 16 -6.44 14.90 4.19
CA GLU A 16 -5.90 13.66 3.64
C GLU A 16 -5.53 12.67 4.77
N ALA A 17 -4.82 13.13 5.82
CA ALA A 17 -4.45 12.28 6.95
C ALA A 17 -5.68 11.61 7.60
N CYS A 18 -6.73 12.38 7.86
CA CYS A 18 -7.97 11.87 8.43
C CYS A 18 -8.67 10.89 7.47
N GLU A 19 -8.71 11.21 6.18
CA GLU A 19 -9.32 10.31 5.20
C GLU A 19 -8.53 9.00 5.08
N ARG A 20 -7.19 9.06 5.05
CA ARG A 20 -6.34 7.86 5.06
C ARG A 20 -6.55 7.02 6.32
N LEU A 21 -6.64 7.67 7.49
CA LEU A 21 -6.93 7.00 8.76
C LEU A 21 -8.27 6.23 8.68
N ALA A 22 -9.33 6.85 8.18
CA ALA A 22 -10.63 6.21 8.01
C ALA A 22 -10.58 5.06 6.99
N TYR A 23 -10.05 5.33 5.80
CA TYR A 23 -10.02 4.38 4.69
C TYR A 23 -9.16 3.15 4.96
N PHE A 24 -7.90 3.34 5.36
CA PHE A 24 -6.99 2.21 5.62
C PHE A 24 -7.38 1.45 6.90
N GLY A 25 -8.01 2.12 7.87
CA GLY A 25 -8.53 1.44 9.06
C GLY A 25 -9.58 0.38 8.72
N ILE A 26 -10.55 0.71 7.88
CA ILE A 26 -11.53 -0.28 7.45
C ILE A 26 -10.91 -1.34 6.53
N ARG A 27 -10.02 -0.93 5.62
CA ARG A 27 -9.36 -1.85 4.67
C ARG A 27 -8.54 -2.93 5.36
N ALA A 28 -7.91 -2.61 6.48
CA ALA A 28 -7.08 -3.55 7.23
C ALA A 28 -7.86 -4.74 7.82
N ILE A 29 -9.11 -4.52 8.22
CA ILE A 29 -9.92 -5.53 8.89
C ILE A 29 -11.01 -6.13 8.00
N LEU A 30 -11.37 -5.44 6.91
CA LEU A 30 -12.51 -5.79 6.08
C LEU A 30 -12.41 -7.18 5.43
N PRO A 31 -11.23 -7.63 4.92
CA PRO A 31 -11.09 -8.97 4.38
C PRO A 31 -11.44 -10.05 5.41
N LEU A 32 -11.01 -9.86 6.65
CA LEU A 32 -11.26 -10.79 7.76
C LEU A 32 -12.74 -10.83 8.12
N MET A 33 -13.37 -9.64 8.28
CA MET A 33 -14.80 -9.55 8.61
C MET A 33 -15.69 -10.17 7.53
N MET A 34 -15.37 -9.95 6.25
CA MET A 34 -16.20 -10.44 5.14
C MET A 34 -16.29 -11.96 5.11
N VAL A 35 -15.21 -12.67 5.39
CA VAL A 35 -15.19 -14.14 5.31
C VAL A 35 -15.44 -14.84 6.64
N SER A 36 -15.26 -14.14 7.77
CA SER A 36 -15.48 -14.72 9.11
C SER A 36 -16.91 -15.23 9.25
N THR A 37 -17.03 -16.45 9.75
CA THR A 37 -18.30 -17.11 10.13
C THR A 37 -18.61 -16.98 11.62
N THR A 38 -17.66 -16.48 12.42
CA THR A 38 -17.86 -16.21 13.84
C THR A 38 -18.84 -15.05 14.05
N SER A 39 -19.30 -14.89 15.29
CA SER A 39 -20.22 -13.81 15.67
C SER A 39 -19.73 -12.44 15.18
N GLY A 40 -20.55 -11.76 14.39
CA GLY A 40 -20.22 -10.44 13.81
C GLY A 40 -19.55 -10.46 12.44
N GLY A 41 -19.14 -11.62 11.92
CA GLY A 41 -18.68 -11.77 10.54
C GLY A 41 -19.83 -11.91 9.54
N LEU A 42 -19.52 -11.76 8.23
CA LEU A 42 -20.54 -11.80 7.18
C LEU A 42 -20.69 -13.19 6.52
N GLY A 43 -19.75 -14.09 6.72
CA GLY A 43 -19.76 -15.44 6.14
C GLY A 43 -19.73 -15.46 4.61
N LEU A 44 -19.10 -14.48 3.98
CA LEU A 44 -18.98 -14.42 2.52
C LEU A 44 -17.87 -15.34 2.02
N SER A 45 -18.07 -15.91 0.83
CA SER A 45 -17.02 -16.67 0.17
C SER A 45 -15.89 -15.78 -0.34
N TYR A 46 -14.69 -16.34 -0.54
CA TYR A 46 -13.57 -15.60 -1.13
C TYR A 46 -13.87 -15.11 -2.56
N THR A 47 -14.69 -15.84 -3.31
CA THR A 47 -15.19 -15.38 -4.61
C THR A 47 -16.04 -14.12 -4.48
N GLN A 48 -16.93 -14.06 -3.48
CA GLN A 48 -17.75 -12.86 -3.21
C GLN A 48 -16.89 -11.68 -2.76
N LEU A 49 -15.91 -11.93 -1.89
CA LEU A 49 -14.90 -10.93 -1.50
C LEU A 49 -14.19 -10.35 -2.72
N GLY A 50 -13.70 -11.22 -3.62
CA GLY A 50 -13.05 -10.79 -4.86
C GLY A 50 -13.95 -9.95 -5.77
N ILE A 51 -15.24 -10.28 -5.88
CA ILE A 51 -16.20 -9.48 -6.65
C ILE A 51 -16.39 -8.09 -6.02
N ILE A 52 -16.57 -8.01 -4.69
CA ILE A 52 -16.76 -6.74 -3.98
C ILE A 52 -15.54 -5.83 -4.21
N TYR A 53 -14.34 -6.33 -3.97
CA TYR A 53 -13.12 -5.55 -4.16
C TYR A 53 -12.83 -5.21 -5.62
N GLY A 54 -13.12 -6.13 -6.55
CA GLY A 54 -12.95 -5.88 -7.97
C GLY A 54 -13.84 -4.73 -8.47
N VAL A 55 -15.12 -4.71 -8.10
CA VAL A 55 -16.05 -3.63 -8.46
C VAL A 55 -15.68 -2.32 -7.75
N TRP A 56 -15.32 -2.38 -6.47
CA TRP A 56 -14.83 -1.22 -5.72
C TRP A 56 -13.60 -0.60 -6.38
N ALA A 57 -12.62 -1.42 -6.76
CA ALA A 57 -11.40 -0.97 -7.44
C ALA A 57 -11.68 -0.24 -8.76
N LEU A 58 -12.58 -0.78 -9.58
CA LEU A 58 -12.99 -0.13 -10.83
C LEU A 58 -13.55 1.27 -10.58
N LEU A 59 -14.49 1.41 -9.65
CA LEU A 59 -15.08 2.70 -9.32
C LEU A 59 -14.03 3.67 -8.76
N GLN A 60 -13.23 3.22 -7.81
CA GLN A 60 -12.25 4.06 -7.14
C GLN A 60 -11.12 4.56 -8.06
N CYS A 61 -10.73 3.77 -9.06
CA CYS A 61 -9.63 4.13 -9.95
C CYS A 61 -10.09 4.82 -11.25
N LEU A 62 -11.29 4.49 -11.77
CA LEU A 62 -11.77 5.09 -13.02
C LEU A 62 -12.45 6.45 -12.82
N ILE A 63 -13.19 6.62 -11.73
CA ILE A 63 -13.90 7.86 -11.46
C ILE A 63 -12.96 9.07 -11.34
N PRO A 64 -11.77 9.01 -10.71
CA PRO A 64 -10.84 10.15 -10.63
C PRO A 64 -10.40 10.68 -12.00
N MET A 65 -10.34 9.82 -13.02
CA MET A 65 -10.02 10.24 -14.40
C MET A 65 -11.04 11.24 -14.96
N VAL A 66 -12.27 11.24 -14.43
CA VAL A 66 -13.36 12.10 -14.87
C VAL A 66 -13.70 13.17 -13.82
N SER A 67 -13.61 12.84 -12.52
CA SER A 67 -13.99 13.72 -11.41
C SER A 67 -13.06 14.91 -11.22
N GLY A 68 -11.83 14.87 -11.74
CA GLY A 68 -10.91 16.01 -11.76
C GLY A 68 -11.53 17.23 -12.46
N GLY A 69 -12.02 17.05 -13.68
CA GLY A 69 -12.70 18.11 -14.42
C GLY A 69 -14.01 18.58 -13.76
N PHE A 70 -14.74 17.65 -13.11
CA PHE A 70 -15.93 17.99 -12.34
C PHE A 70 -15.58 18.86 -11.11
N SER A 71 -14.56 18.51 -10.37
CA SER A 71 -14.15 19.28 -9.19
C SER A 71 -13.66 20.68 -9.53
N GLU A 72 -13.05 20.85 -10.70
CA GLU A 72 -12.65 22.16 -11.19
C GLU A 72 -13.83 23.02 -11.63
N SER A 73 -14.87 22.46 -12.22
CA SER A 73 -16.05 23.21 -12.64
C SER A 73 -17.04 23.46 -11.49
N PHE A 74 -17.32 22.44 -10.68
CA PHE A 74 -18.30 22.51 -9.59
C PHE A 74 -17.79 23.22 -8.33
N GLY A 75 -16.49 23.19 -8.09
CA GLY A 75 -15.81 23.76 -6.94
C GLY A 75 -15.25 22.71 -5.98
N TYR A 76 -14.03 22.94 -5.50
CA TYR A 76 -13.34 21.99 -4.62
C TYR A 76 -14.09 21.79 -3.31
N LYS A 77 -14.53 22.87 -2.66
CA LYS A 77 -15.29 22.80 -1.39
C LYS A 77 -16.56 22.00 -1.52
N LYS A 78 -17.37 22.26 -2.55
CA LYS A 78 -18.64 21.56 -2.79
C LYS A 78 -18.40 20.08 -3.11
N THR A 79 -17.39 19.79 -3.92
CA THR A 79 -17.00 18.41 -4.27
C THR A 79 -16.55 17.63 -3.05
N LEU A 80 -15.76 18.23 -2.15
CA LEU A 80 -15.35 17.61 -0.88
C LEU A 80 -16.54 17.31 0.02
N ILE A 81 -17.49 18.24 0.15
CA ILE A 81 -18.70 18.03 0.96
C ILE A 81 -19.50 16.83 0.43
N VAL A 82 -19.71 16.74 -0.88
CA VAL A 82 -20.42 15.61 -1.52
C VAL A 82 -19.66 14.31 -1.26
N ALA A 83 -18.33 14.29 -1.44
CA ALA A 83 -17.50 13.12 -1.20
C ALA A 83 -17.61 12.62 0.26
N TYR A 84 -17.54 13.52 1.24
CA TYR A 84 -17.65 13.14 2.65
C TYR A 84 -19.05 12.62 3.01
N VAL A 85 -20.12 13.24 2.50
CA VAL A 85 -21.47 12.74 2.74
C VAL A 85 -21.63 11.32 2.20
N ILE A 86 -21.16 11.07 0.98
CA ILE A 86 -21.17 9.72 0.38
C ILE A 86 -20.38 8.73 1.23
N ASN A 87 -19.15 9.08 1.67
CA ASN A 87 -18.33 8.21 2.49
C ASN A 87 -18.96 7.93 3.87
N ILE A 88 -19.51 8.95 4.53
CA ILE A 88 -20.23 8.79 5.82
C ILE A 88 -21.39 7.80 5.65
N CYS A 89 -22.21 7.95 4.60
CA CYS A 89 -23.29 7.01 4.32
C CYS A 89 -22.77 5.58 4.13
N GLY A 90 -21.68 5.40 3.38
CA GLY A 90 -21.06 4.08 3.18
C GLY A 90 -20.54 3.46 4.47
N TYR A 91 -19.82 4.22 5.30
CA TYR A 91 -19.31 3.74 6.60
C TYR A 91 -20.42 3.43 7.59
N VAL A 92 -21.44 4.26 7.69
CA VAL A 92 -22.60 3.99 8.56
C VAL A 92 -23.37 2.76 8.08
N MET A 93 -23.49 2.55 6.77
CA MET A 93 -24.11 1.33 6.23
C MET A 93 -23.30 0.10 6.55
N MET A 94 -21.97 0.13 6.42
CA MET A 94 -21.09 -0.98 6.87
C MET A 94 -21.19 -1.24 8.37
N ALA A 95 -21.23 -0.20 9.20
CA ALA A 95 -21.34 -0.33 10.66
C ALA A 95 -22.62 -1.04 11.09
N ASN A 96 -23.69 -0.94 10.32
CA ASN A 96 -24.99 -1.51 10.62
C ASN A 96 -25.37 -2.70 9.72
N ILE A 97 -24.41 -3.26 8.97
CA ILE A 97 -24.69 -4.22 7.90
C ILE A 97 -25.47 -5.45 8.40
N LEU A 98 -25.10 -6.01 9.55
CA LEU A 98 -25.77 -7.18 10.12
C LEU A 98 -27.23 -6.88 10.47
N ARG A 99 -27.48 -5.74 11.14
CA ARG A 99 -28.83 -5.32 11.50
C ARG A 99 -29.69 -5.04 10.25
N LEU A 100 -29.10 -4.40 9.25
CA LEU A 100 -29.78 -4.12 7.98
C LEU A 100 -30.09 -5.41 7.23
N SER A 101 -29.21 -6.39 7.25
CA SER A 101 -29.41 -7.66 6.56
C SER A 101 -30.51 -8.49 7.21
N GLU A 102 -30.57 -8.54 8.54
CA GLU A 102 -31.64 -9.21 9.29
C GLU A 102 -33.01 -8.56 8.98
N LEU A 103 -33.08 -7.23 9.06
CA LEU A 103 -34.31 -6.49 8.73
C LEU A 103 -34.78 -6.75 7.30
N LEU A 104 -33.88 -6.65 6.31
CA LEU A 104 -34.24 -6.88 4.92
C LEU A 104 -34.60 -8.33 4.63
N ALA A 105 -33.96 -9.29 5.26
CA ALA A 105 -34.33 -10.71 5.17
C ALA A 105 -35.74 -10.95 5.72
N LEU A 106 -36.09 -10.34 6.85
CA LEU A 106 -37.44 -10.39 7.44
C LEU A 106 -38.49 -9.77 6.50
N PHE A 107 -38.22 -8.58 5.96
CA PHE A 107 -39.14 -7.91 5.03
C PHE A 107 -39.30 -8.65 3.69
N SER A 108 -38.33 -9.47 3.30
CA SER A 108 -38.40 -10.26 2.06
C SER A 108 -39.31 -11.51 2.17
N ASN A 109 -39.98 -11.72 3.32
CA ASN A 109 -40.78 -12.92 3.59
C ASN A 109 -40.04 -14.24 3.30
N GLY A 110 -38.72 -14.30 3.57
CA GLY A 110 -37.90 -15.49 3.37
C GLY A 110 -37.42 -15.70 1.90
N MET A 111 -37.72 -14.78 0.98
CA MET A 111 -37.22 -14.88 -0.40
C MET A 111 -35.70 -14.64 -0.51
N MET A 112 -35.11 -13.89 0.41
CA MET A 112 -33.66 -13.62 0.45
C MET A 112 -33.05 -14.16 1.75
N SER A 113 -32.05 -15.02 1.62
CA SER A 113 -31.28 -15.48 2.79
C SER A 113 -30.33 -14.40 3.29
N VAL A 114 -30.05 -14.36 4.59
CA VAL A 114 -29.16 -13.37 5.22
C VAL A 114 -27.79 -13.28 4.52
N PRO A 115 -27.11 -14.38 4.14
CA PRO A 115 -25.82 -14.28 3.44
C PRO A 115 -25.91 -13.59 2.06
N LYS A 116 -27.01 -13.76 1.33
CA LYS A 116 -27.23 -13.07 0.06
C LYS A 116 -27.42 -11.56 0.27
N VAL A 117 -28.17 -11.18 1.31
CA VAL A 117 -28.38 -9.78 1.67
C VAL A 117 -27.06 -9.16 2.15
N ASN A 118 -26.25 -9.88 2.96
CA ASN A 118 -24.93 -9.44 3.36
C ASN A 118 -24.03 -9.09 2.16
N PHE A 119 -23.99 -9.97 1.16
CA PHE A 119 -23.22 -9.73 -0.06
C PHE A 119 -23.68 -8.46 -0.80
N VAL A 120 -24.98 -8.29 -1.01
CA VAL A 120 -25.53 -7.14 -1.73
C VAL A 120 -25.28 -5.83 -0.98
N LEU A 121 -25.54 -5.81 0.33
CA LEU A 121 -25.29 -4.63 1.16
C LEU A 121 -23.81 -4.28 1.22
N MET A 122 -22.95 -5.28 1.31
CA MET A 122 -21.50 -5.07 1.32
C MET A 122 -21.00 -4.52 -0.01
N LEU A 123 -21.52 -5.04 -1.13
CA LEU A 123 -21.20 -4.53 -2.46
C LEU A 123 -21.65 -3.06 -2.61
N ILE A 124 -22.88 -2.73 -2.20
CA ILE A 124 -23.40 -1.35 -2.26
C ILE A 124 -22.57 -0.42 -1.38
N SER A 125 -22.25 -0.85 -0.14
CA SER A 125 -21.43 -0.05 0.78
C SER A 125 -20.02 0.19 0.23
N GLY A 126 -19.38 -0.85 -0.30
CA GLY A 126 -18.06 -0.76 -0.93
C GLY A 126 -18.07 0.16 -2.15
N CYS A 127 -19.08 0.03 -3.02
CA CYS A 127 -19.29 0.94 -4.16
C CYS A 127 -19.46 2.39 -3.70
N THR A 128 -20.26 2.63 -2.66
CA THR A 128 -20.53 3.96 -2.12
C THR A 128 -19.22 4.61 -1.64
N ILE A 129 -18.40 3.89 -0.84
CA ILE A 129 -17.12 4.38 -0.36
C ILE A 129 -16.15 4.56 -1.53
N GLY A 130 -16.11 3.63 -2.49
CA GLY A 130 -15.27 3.74 -3.68
C GLY A 130 -15.55 5.01 -4.49
N VAL A 131 -16.82 5.36 -4.68
CA VAL A 131 -17.25 6.61 -5.34
C VAL A 131 -16.85 7.84 -4.51
N GLY A 132 -17.13 7.84 -3.21
CA GLY A 132 -16.81 8.98 -2.34
C GLY A 132 -15.31 9.25 -2.28
N THR A 133 -14.47 8.21 -2.10
CA THR A 133 -13.01 8.32 -2.09
C THR A 133 -12.46 8.78 -3.45
N ALA A 134 -13.06 8.31 -4.55
CA ALA A 134 -12.66 8.71 -5.90
C ALA A 134 -12.93 10.19 -6.19
N ILE A 135 -14.05 10.73 -5.68
CA ILE A 135 -14.42 12.14 -5.80
C ILE A 135 -13.57 13.03 -4.88
N PHE A 136 -13.16 12.53 -3.73
CA PHE A 136 -12.35 13.24 -2.73
C PHE A 136 -10.95 13.59 -3.22
N LYS A 137 -10.26 12.68 -3.92
CA LYS A 137 -8.85 12.81 -4.29
C LYS A 137 -8.51 14.06 -5.12
N PRO A 138 -9.18 14.35 -6.25
CA PRO A 138 -8.78 15.46 -7.12
C PRO A 138 -8.82 16.85 -6.45
N PRO A 139 -9.85 17.24 -5.68
CA PRO A 139 -9.87 18.56 -5.04
C PRO A 139 -8.80 18.72 -3.95
N VAL A 140 -8.44 17.66 -3.22
CA VAL A 140 -7.36 17.72 -2.23
C VAL A 140 -6.01 17.87 -2.92
N GLN A 141 -5.69 17.03 -3.90
CA GLN A 141 -4.45 17.11 -4.66
C GLN A 141 -4.33 18.43 -5.41
N GLY A 142 -5.42 18.93 -5.99
CA GLY A 142 -5.50 20.24 -6.63
C GLY A 142 -5.26 21.39 -5.65
N THR A 143 -5.75 21.29 -4.41
CA THR A 143 -5.50 22.27 -3.35
C THR A 143 -4.03 22.26 -2.94
N VAL A 144 -3.42 21.09 -2.77
CA VAL A 144 -1.98 20.96 -2.50
C VAL A 144 -1.17 21.61 -3.61
N ALA A 145 -1.43 21.27 -4.88
CA ALA A 145 -0.71 21.83 -6.02
C ALA A 145 -0.82 23.37 -6.11
N LYS A 146 -2.03 23.92 -5.94
CA LYS A 146 -2.26 25.39 -5.98
C LYS A 146 -1.74 26.15 -4.75
N SER A 147 -1.35 25.44 -3.69
CA SER A 147 -0.80 26.00 -2.45
C SER A 147 0.71 26.07 -2.42
N LEU A 148 1.38 25.48 -3.41
CA LEU A 148 2.82 25.39 -3.56
C LEU A 148 3.30 26.28 -4.72
N ASN A 149 4.60 26.61 -4.71
CA ASN A 149 5.28 27.28 -5.80
C ASN A 149 6.45 26.40 -6.30
N GLU A 150 7.10 26.77 -7.40
CA GLU A 150 8.19 26.00 -7.98
C GLU A 150 9.33 25.69 -7.00
N LYS A 151 9.64 26.63 -6.07
CA LYS A 151 10.75 26.47 -5.13
C LYS A 151 10.46 25.49 -3.98
N ASN A 152 9.19 25.30 -3.61
CA ASN A 152 8.78 24.45 -2.49
C ASN A 152 7.93 23.23 -2.91
N SER A 153 7.66 23.08 -4.20
CA SER A 153 6.83 22.01 -4.76
C SER A 153 7.34 20.62 -4.38
N GLY A 154 8.61 20.32 -4.60
CA GLY A 154 9.19 19.02 -4.27
C GLY A 154 9.07 18.67 -2.78
N PHE A 155 9.37 19.64 -1.89
CA PHE A 155 9.19 19.45 -0.45
C PHE A 155 7.72 19.26 -0.07
N GLY A 156 6.81 20.05 -0.67
CA GLY A 156 5.38 20.01 -0.37
C GLY A 156 4.74 18.66 -0.77
N PHE A 157 5.03 18.17 -1.96
CA PHE A 157 4.54 16.86 -2.40
C PHE A 157 5.17 15.71 -1.61
N GLY A 158 6.46 15.82 -1.24
CA GLY A 158 7.12 14.86 -0.35
C GLY A 158 6.45 14.79 1.03
N LEU A 159 6.12 15.94 1.62
CA LEU A 159 5.40 16.01 2.89
C LEU A 159 3.98 15.44 2.78
N PHE A 160 3.27 15.74 1.68
CA PHE A 160 1.95 15.17 1.42
C PHE A 160 2.02 13.63 1.35
N TYR A 161 2.99 13.08 0.61
CA TYR A 161 3.20 11.63 0.53
C TYR A 161 3.52 11.02 1.91
N TRP A 162 4.36 11.68 2.70
CA TRP A 162 4.68 11.23 4.06
C TRP A 162 3.44 11.20 4.96
N VAL A 163 2.60 12.23 4.91
CA VAL A 163 1.33 12.31 5.67
C VAL A 163 0.37 11.18 5.30
N VAL A 164 0.26 10.86 4.01
CA VAL A 164 -0.53 9.70 3.51
C VAL A 164 -0.08 8.41 4.18
N ASN A 165 1.24 8.16 4.23
CA ASN A 165 1.79 6.94 4.83
C ASN A 165 1.67 6.91 6.35
N VAL A 166 1.81 8.05 7.04
CA VAL A 166 1.55 8.13 8.48
C VAL A 166 0.09 7.78 8.79
N GLY A 167 -0.87 8.31 8.01
CA GLY A 167 -2.27 7.92 8.10
C GLY A 167 -2.47 6.42 7.86
N GLY A 168 -1.82 5.86 6.84
CA GLY A 168 -1.83 4.44 6.52
C GLY A 168 -1.30 3.55 7.64
N PHE A 169 -0.23 3.96 8.31
CA PHE A 169 0.37 3.24 9.44
C PHE A 169 -0.49 3.28 10.71
N LEU A 170 -1.03 4.45 11.05
CA LEU A 170 -1.85 4.61 12.25
C LEU A 170 -3.21 3.93 12.13
N ALA A 171 -3.74 3.81 10.92
CA ALA A 171 -5.07 3.30 10.66
C ALA A 171 -5.27 1.83 11.10
N PRO A 172 -4.41 0.86 10.72
CA PRO A 172 -4.52 -0.51 11.22
C PRO A 172 -4.33 -0.63 12.73
N LEU A 173 -3.49 0.22 13.34
CA LEU A 173 -3.33 0.27 14.82
C LEU A 173 -4.65 0.64 15.49
N CYS A 174 -5.31 1.70 15.02
CA CYS A 174 -6.62 2.11 15.55
C CYS A 174 -7.69 1.04 15.29
N ALA A 175 -7.74 0.50 14.09
CA ALA A 175 -8.71 -0.54 13.72
C ALA A 175 -8.54 -1.81 14.56
N SER A 176 -7.32 -2.30 14.71
CA SER A 176 -6.99 -3.48 15.51
C SER A 176 -7.34 -3.30 16.98
N ALA A 177 -7.14 -2.09 17.54
CA ALA A 177 -7.52 -1.78 18.92
C ALA A 177 -9.05 -1.72 19.12
N LEU A 178 -9.81 -1.38 18.06
CA LEU A 178 -11.27 -1.20 18.12
C LEU A 178 -12.07 -2.45 17.75
N ARG A 179 -11.49 -3.38 16.97
CA ARG A 179 -12.25 -4.52 16.44
C ARG A 179 -12.61 -5.62 17.46
N GLY A 180 -12.05 -5.54 18.67
CA GLY A 180 -12.26 -6.57 19.68
C GLY A 180 -11.44 -7.85 19.45
N SER A 181 -11.85 -8.94 20.09
CA SER A 181 -11.32 -10.28 19.92
C SER A 181 -12.22 -11.12 19.00
N SER A 182 -11.76 -12.33 18.63
CA SER A 182 -12.57 -13.30 17.88
C SER A 182 -13.83 -13.74 18.63
N GLU A 183 -13.76 -13.84 19.97
CA GLU A 183 -14.91 -14.21 20.80
C GLU A 183 -15.94 -13.08 20.93
N THR A 184 -15.48 -11.82 21.00
CA THR A 184 -16.33 -10.62 21.15
C THR A 184 -15.96 -9.57 20.12
N PRO A 185 -16.23 -9.83 18.82
CA PRO A 185 -15.84 -8.91 17.77
C PRO A 185 -16.71 -7.64 17.78
N THR A 186 -16.03 -6.51 17.70
CA THR A 186 -16.64 -5.19 17.67
C THR A 186 -16.35 -4.44 16.38
N TRP A 187 -16.42 -5.13 15.23
CA TRP A 187 -16.16 -4.58 13.90
C TRP A 187 -16.89 -3.26 13.63
N HIS A 188 -18.12 -3.13 14.10
CA HIS A 188 -18.93 -1.93 13.91
C HIS A 188 -18.30 -0.67 14.49
N TYR A 189 -17.49 -0.75 15.55
CA TYR A 189 -16.79 0.42 16.09
C TYR A 189 -15.73 0.95 15.13
N VAL A 190 -15.08 0.10 14.35
CA VAL A 190 -14.11 0.55 13.33
C VAL A 190 -14.81 1.36 12.24
N PHE A 191 -15.97 0.91 11.77
CA PHE A 191 -16.75 1.63 10.76
C PHE A 191 -17.35 2.91 11.30
N PHE A 192 -17.86 2.91 12.55
CA PHE A 192 -18.33 4.14 13.20
C PHE A 192 -17.20 5.13 13.43
N SER A 193 -16.00 4.67 13.79
CA SER A 193 -14.83 5.56 13.92
C SER A 193 -14.43 6.19 12.59
N ALA A 194 -14.48 5.43 11.49
CA ALA A 194 -14.26 5.95 10.15
C ALA A 194 -15.33 7.00 9.75
N ALA A 195 -16.61 6.75 10.06
CA ALA A 195 -17.67 7.74 9.86
C ALA A 195 -17.46 9.00 10.70
N LEU A 196 -17.04 8.86 11.96
CA LEU A 196 -16.74 9.99 12.85
C LEU A 196 -15.56 10.82 12.32
N VAL A 197 -14.45 10.20 11.97
CA VAL A 197 -13.27 10.89 11.41
C VAL A 197 -13.64 11.60 10.11
N THR A 198 -14.45 10.98 9.24
CA THR A 198 -14.93 11.61 8.02
C THR A 198 -15.90 12.77 8.30
N THR A 199 -16.68 12.69 9.38
CA THR A 199 -17.53 13.80 9.85
C THR A 199 -16.68 14.96 10.35
N VAL A 200 -15.57 14.69 11.04
CA VAL A 200 -14.59 15.74 11.41
C VAL A 200 -14.03 16.40 10.16
N ASN A 201 -13.66 15.64 9.12
CA ASN A 201 -13.23 16.19 7.84
C ASN A 201 -14.29 17.09 7.19
N LEU A 202 -15.55 16.67 7.23
CA LEU A 202 -16.68 17.49 6.74
C LEU A 202 -16.76 18.83 7.50
N MET A 203 -16.67 18.79 8.83
CA MET A 203 -16.70 19.99 9.67
C MET A 203 -15.50 20.92 9.41
N LEU A 204 -14.28 20.37 9.33
CA LEU A 204 -13.08 21.12 8.96
C LEU A 204 -13.24 21.82 7.60
N THR A 205 -13.82 21.11 6.63
CA THR A 205 -14.07 21.65 5.30
C THR A 205 -15.13 22.76 5.33
N LEU A 206 -16.22 22.58 6.06
CA LEU A 206 -17.27 23.59 6.17
C LEU A 206 -16.76 24.86 6.82
N LEU A 207 -15.98 24.74 7.90
CA LEU A 207 -15.54 25.86 8.73
C LEU A 207 -14.30 26.57 8.16
N PHE A 208 -13.31 25.84 7.69
CA PHE A 208 -11.98 26.39 7.39
C PHE A 208 -11.59 26.34 5.91
N PHE A 209 -12.20 25.48 5.09
CA PHE A 209 -11.79 25.35 3.69
C PHE A 209 -12.24 26.57 2.88
N LYS A 210 -11.24 27.25 2.31
CA LYS A 210 -11.43 28.34 1.36
C LYS A 210 -11.15 27.85 -0.06
N GLU A 211 -12.04 28.16 -0.99
CA GLU A 211 -11.88 27.80 -2.39
C GLU A 211 -10.57 28.41 -2.93
N PRO A 212 -9.69 27.61 -3.56
CA PRO A 212 -8.50 28.15 -4.20
C PRO A 212 -8.88 29.10 -5.35
N GLU A 213 -8.11 30.17 -5.52
CA GLU A 213 -8.32 31.13 -6.62
C GLU A 213 -8.18 30.42 -7.97
N ARG A 214 -9.14 30.68 -8.87
CA ARG A 214 -9.16 30.13 -10.22
C ARG A 214 -8.84 31.21 -11.24
N SER A 215 -8.00 30.87 -12.20
CA SER A 215 -7.76 31.73 -13.35
C SER A 215 -9.01 31.80 -14.23
N GLU A 216 -9.32 32.98 -14.79
CA GLU A 216 -10.43 33.17 -15.75
C GLU A 216 -10.30 32.26 -16.97
N LYS A 217 -9.06 31.94 -17.38
CA LYS A 217 -8.78 30.99 -18.47
C LYS A 217 -9.18 29.55 -18.09
N GLU A 218 -8.97 29.13 -16.85
CA GLU A 218 -9.42 27.82 -16.34
C GLU A 218 -10.95 27.73 -16.30
N LYS A 219 -11.64 28.77 -15.85
CA LYS A 219 -13.11 28.84 -15.84
C LYS A 219 -13.70 28.70 -17.24
N ALA A 220 -13.12 29.40 -18.22
CA ALA A 220 -13.60 29.41 -19.62
C ALA A 220 -13.36 28.06 -20.35
N LYS A 221 -12.27 27.37 -20.04
CA LYS A 221 -11.92 26.08 -20.66
C LYS A 221 -12.86 24.97 -20.19
N HIS A 222 -13.16 24.91 -18.90
CA HIS A 222 -13.99 23.85 -18.33
C HIS A 222 -15.50 24.05 -18.58
N ALA A 223 -15.96 25.27 -18.90
CA ALA A 223 -17.35 25.52 -19.26
C ALA A 223 -17.76 24.91 -20.63
N LYS A 224 -16.81 24.56 -21.49
CA LYS A 224 -17.06 24.06 -22.85
C LYS A 224 -16.93 22.55 -23.02
N ASP A 225 -16.21 21.85 -22.13
CA ASP A 225 -15.90 20.43 -22.28
C ASP A 225 -16.88 19.55 -21.50
N SER A 226 -17.65 18.72 -22.21
CA SER A 226 -18.41 17.64 -21.58
C SER A 226 -17.46 16.60 -21.00
N MET A 227 -17.79 16.06 -19.80
CA MET A 227 -17.02 14.98 -19.15
C MET A 227 -16.79 13.79 -20.08
N ALA A 228 -17.78 13.44 -20.90
CA ALA A 228 -17.65 12.37 -21.89
C ALA A 228 -16.64 12.70 -22.99
N SER A 229 -16.53 13.98 -23.42
CA SER A 229 -15.56 14.41 -24.43
C SER A 229 -14.13 14.38 -23.89
N VAL A 230 -13.93 14.79 -22.63
CA VAL A 230 -12.62 14.72 -21.94
C VAL A 230 -12.19 13.26 -21.80
N PHE A 231 -13.06 12.38 -21.30
CA PHE A 231 -12.75 10.95 -21.16
C PHE A 231 -12.42 10.29 -22.50
N LYS A 232 -13.25 10.54 -23.55
CA LYS A 232 -12.99 10.03 -24.90
C LYS A 232 -11.69 10.57 -25.48
N GLY A 233 -11.38 11.84 -25.25
CA GLY A 233 -10.12 12.47 -25.66
C GLY A 233 -8.90 11.83 -24.97
N THR A 234 -9.00 11.60 -23.66
CA THR A 234 -7.96 10.95 -22.85
C THR A 234 -7.67 9.54 -23.36
N ILE A 235 -8.71 8.72 -23.56
CA ILE A 235 -8.54 7.35 -24.09
C ILE A 235 -7.97 7.38 -25.50
N ARG A 236 -8.42 8.27 -26.38
CA ARG A 236 -7.91 8.39 -27.75
C ARG A 236 -6.42 8.79 -27.76
N THR A 237 -6.01 9.69 -26.88
CA THR A 237 -4.60 10.10 -26.74
C THR A 237 -3.74 8.91 -26.32
N LEU A 238 -4.17 8.14 -25.32
CA LEU A 238 -3.47 6.94 -24.88
C LEU A 238 -3.41 5.86 -25.97
N TRP A 239 -4.51 5.64 -26.69
CA TRP A 239 -4.56 4.64 -27.77
C TRP A 239 -3.59 4.93 -28.90
N ASN A 240 -3.30 6.21 -29.15
CA ASN A 240 -2.33 6.65 -30.15
C ASN A 240 -0.88 6.58 -29.65
N ASP A 241 -0.65 6.58 -28.33
CA ASP A 241 0.67 6.43 -27.72
C ASP A 241 0.93 4.96 -27.36
N LYS A 242 1.33 4.18 -28.35
CA LYS A 242 1.57 2.74 -28.18
C LYS A 242 2.63 2.39 -27.13
N PRO A 243 3.77 3.10 -27.04
CA PRO A 243 4.76 2.85 -25.99
C PRO A 243 4.17 3.05 -24.58
N MET A 244 3.47 4.15 -24.33
CA MET A 244 2.83 4.41 -23.02
C MET A 244 1.75 3.37 -22.72
N LEU A 245 0.90 3.03 -23.68
CA LEU A 245 -0.11 1.99 -23.51
C LEU A 245 0.52 0.62 -23.16
N CYS A 246 1.58 0.24 -23.86
CA CYS A 246 2.31 -1.01 -23.59
C CYS A 246 2.92 -1.01 -22.18
N PHE A 247 3.57 0.08 -21.77
CA PHE A 247 4.11 0.26 -20.44
C PHE A 247 3.03 0.07 -19.37
N LEU A 248 1.91 0.77 -19.49
CA LEU A 248 0.81 0.70 -18.51
C LEU A 248 0.20 -0.71 -18.41
N LEU A 249 0.03 -1.40 -19.55
CA LEU A 249 -0.48 -2.77 -19.56
C LEU A 249 0.48 -3.76 -18.90
N ILE A 250 1.79 -3.63 -19.15
CA ILE A 250 2.80 -4.46 -18.50
C ILE A 250 2.77 -4.25 -16.99
N VAL A 251 2.79 -3.01 -16.54
CA VAL A 251 2.79 -2.69 -15.09
C VAL A 251 1.47 -3.10 -14.42
N SER A 252 0.36 -3.18 -15.17
CA SER A 252 -0.92 -3.68 -14.61
C SER A 252 -0.81 -5.10 -14.05
N GLY A 253 0.02 -5.96 -14.64
CA GLY A 253 0.29 -7.31 -14.11
C GLY A 253 1.02 -7.28 -12.77
N PHE A 254 1.97 -6.35 -12.59
CA PHE A 254 2.62 -6.15 -11.30
C PHE A 254 1.63 -5.66 -10.23
N TRP A 255 0.79 -4.67 -10.54
CA TRP A 255 -0.24 -4.18 -9.61
C TRP A 255 -1.31 -5.21 -9.30
N LEU A 256 -1.57 -6.16 -10.22
CA LEU A 256 -2.47 -7.28 -9.96
C LEU A 256 -1.98 -8.15 -8.80
N MET A 257 -0.72 -8.54 -8.83
CA MET A 257 -0.06 -9.29 -7.75
C MET A 257 0.00 -8.44 -6.47
N PHE A 258 0.47 -7.21 -6.60
CA PHE A 258 0.73 -6.28 -5.51
C PHE A 258 -0.49 -6.06 -4.60
N MET A 259 -1.67 -5.82 -5.19
CA MET A 259 -2.88 -5.53 -4.42
C MET A 259 -3.35 -6.70 -3.55
N GLN A 260 -2.92 -7.92 -3.84
CA GLN A 260 -3.30 -9.09 -3.05
C GLN A 260 -2.66 -9.12 -1.66
N LEU A 261 -1.60 -8.34 -1.43
CA LEU A 261 -1.03 -8.13 -0.10
C LEU A 261 -2.07 -7.56 0.89
N TRP A 262 -2.93 -6.68 0.40
CA TRP A 262 -3.93 -5.99 1.23
C TRP A 262 -5.30 -6.69 1.23
N ASP A 263 -5.64 -7.36 0.12
CA ASP A 263 -6.99 -7.87 -0.08
C ASP A 263 -7.13 -9.35 0.28
N LEU A 264 -6.05 -10.13 0.14
CA LEU A 264 -6.08 -11.59 0.32
C LEU A 264 -5.17 -12.07 1.45
N LEU A 265 -3.96 -11.51 1.57
CA LEU A 265 -2.96 -11.95 2.55
C LEU A 265 -3.45 -11.88 4.01
N PRO A 266 -4.27 -10.91 4.46
CA PRO A 266 -4.78 -10.91 5.82
C PRO A 266 -5.49 -12.22 6.20
N ASN A 267 -6.29 -12.76 5.28
CA ASN A 267 -7.00 -14.03 5.48
C ASN A 267 -6.03 -15.22 5.51
N PHE A 268 -5.04 -15.24 4.62
CA PHE A 268 -4.02 -16.28 4.62
C PHE A 268 -3.19 -16.29 5.91
N LEU A 269 -2.78 -15.12 6.37
CA LEU A 269 -2.09 -14.97 7.66
C LEU A 269 -2.96 -15.46 8.83
N ASN A 270 -4.26 -15.22 8.77
CA ASN A 270 -5.19 -15.66 9.79
C ASN A 270 -5.43 -17.18 9.78
N GLU A 271 -5.54 -17.77 8.60
CA GLU A 271 -5.84 -19.20 8.46
C GLU A 271 -4.61 -20.09 8.62
N TRP A 272 -3.46 -19.71 8.04
CA TRP A 272 -2.33 -20.63 7.83
C TRP A 272 -1.09 -20.31 8.65
N VAL A 273 -0.88 -19.04 9.05
CA VAL A 273 0.38 -18.62 9.65
C VAL A 273 0.31 -18.64 11.18
N ASP A 274 1.24 -19.34 11.81
CA ASP A 274 1.42 -19.24 13.26
C ASP A 274 2.10 -17.93 13.64
N ARG A 275 1.32 -17.07 14.27
CA ARG A 275 1.72 -15.71 14.66
C ARG A 275 2.04 -15.58 16.15
N ARG A 276 1.98 -16.69 16.91
CA ARG A 276 2.18 -16.70 18.37
C ARG A 276 3.60 -16.34 18.74
N GLY A 277 4.61 -16.94 18.08
CA GLY A 277 6.01 -16.63 18.38
C GLY A 277 6.35 -15.15 18.19
N VAL A 278 5.73 -14.46 17.21
CA VAL A 278 5.89 -13.02 17.03
C VAL A 278 5.18 -12.25 18.15
N GLY A 279 3.98 -12.67 18.52
CA GLY A 279 3.22 -12.09 19.63
C GLY A 279 3.98 -12.19 20.95
N GLU A 280 4.53 -13.36 21.27
CA GLU A 280 5.33 -13.61 22.46
C GLU A 280 6.61 -12.75 22.49
N ALA A 281 7.32 -12.63 21.37
CA ALA A 281 8.50 -11.79 21.27
C ALA A 281 8.18 -10.31 21.53
N LEU A 282 7.09 -9.80 20.93
CA LEU A 282 6.64 -8.42 21.17
C LEU A 282 6.19 -8.18 22.61
N LEU A 283 5.46 -9.13 23.17
CA LEU A 283 4.98 -9.05 24.55
C LEU A 283 6.16 -9.08 25.53
N SER A 284 7.11 -9.99 25.34
CA SER A 284 8.32 -10.08 26.16
C SER A 284 9.16 -8.80 26.08
N GLY A 285 9.30 -8.21 24.89
CA GLY A 285 9.95 -6.92 24.72
C GLY A 285 9.25 -5.78 25.45
N ALA A 286 7.92 -5.73 25.40
CA ALA A 286 7.11 -4.73 26.10
C ALA A 286 7.21 -4.89 27.62
N MET A 287 7.16 -6.13 28.11
CA MET A 287 7.34 -6.46 29.55
C MET A 287 8.74 -6.04 30.05
N ALA A 288 9.77 -6.29 29.26
CA ALA A 288 11.13 -5.85 29.59
C ALA A 288 11.26 -4.31 29.63
N LEU A 289 10.53 -3.62 28.73
CA LEU A 289 10.55 -2.16 28.64
C LEU A 289 9.87 -1.48 29.85
N ASP A 290 8.76 -2.01 30.34
CA ASP A 290 7.98 -1.40 31.44
C ASP A 290 8.13 -2.12 32.80
N GLY A 291 8.98 -3.15 32.87
CA GLY A 291 9.23 -3.90 34.10
C GLY A 291 8.11 -4.84 34.54
N THR A 292 7.14 -5.14 33.66
CA THR A 292 6.04 -6.07 33.99
C THR A 292 6.61 -7.49 34.12
N SER A 293 6.38 -8.16 35.29
CA SER A 293 6.80 -9.54 35.45
C SER A 293 5.78 -10.52 34.86
N ALA A 294 6.24 -11.72 34.49
CA ALA A 294 5.37 -12.80 34.00
C ALA A 294 4.29 -13.18 35.04
N GLU A 295 4.64 -13.11 36.34
CA GLU A 295 3.70 -13.37 37.45
C GLU A 295 2.62 -12.29 37.50
N THR A 296 3.00 -11.01 37.34
CA THR A 296 2.05 -9.89 37.30
C THR A 296 1.11 -10.03 36.11
N LEU A 297 1.63 -10.36 34.91
CA LEU A 297 0.81 -10.61 33.73
C LEU A 297 -0.19 -11.74 33.96
N LYS A 298 0.28 -12.88 34.48
CA LYS A 298 -0.58 -14.03 34.79
C LYS A 298 -1.72 -13.65 35.77
N LYS A 299 -1.39 -13.00 36.89
CA LYS A 299 -2.38 -12.53 37.87
C LYS A 299 -3.34 -11.47 37.31
N ALA A 300 -2.90 -10.65 36.38
CA ALA A 300 -3.77 -9.64 35.74
C ALA A 300 -4.77 -10.27 34.77
N MET A 301 -4.43 -11.40 34.15
CA MET A 301 -5.29 -12.11 33.19
C MET A 301 -6.20 -13.17 33.84
N GLU A 302 -5.96 -13.55 35.10
CA GLU A 302 -6.82 -14.50 35.80
C GLU A 302 -8.21 -13.89 36.10
N PRO A 303 -9.30 -14.67 35.98
CA PRO A 303 -10.64 -14.22 36.36
C PRO A 303 -10.67 -13.79 37.84
N GLY A 304 -11.02 -12.54 38.14
CA GLY A 304 -10.99 -11.98 39.47
C GLY A 304 -9.62 -11.59 40.02
N GLY A 305 -8.58 -11.57 39.14
CA GLY A 305 -7.24 -11.18 39.50
C GLY A 305 -7.03 -9.67 39.61
N MET A 306 -5.76 -9.22 39.53
CA MET A 306 -5.38 -7.80 39.71
C MET A 306 -5.90 -6.85 38.63
N GLY A 307 -6.42 -7.40 37.52
CA GLY A 307 -6.91 -6.63 36.37
C GLY A 307 -5.79 -5.99 35.55
N MET A 308 -6.15 -5.48 34.37
CA MET A 308 -5.21 -4.89 33.41
C MET A 308 -4.47 -3.67 33.95
N ASP A 309 -5.04 -3.00 35.00
CA ASP A 309 -4.43 -1.80 35.57
C ASP A 309 -3.10 -2.05 36.29
N ALA A 310 -2.85 -3.28 36.71
CA ALA A 310 -1.58 -3.68 37.31
C ALA A 310 -0.41 -3.80 36.31
N LEU A 311 -0.70 -3.83 35.01
CA LEU A 311 0.32 -3.96 33.94
C LEU A 311 0.94 -2.62 33.58
N GLY A 312 2.17 -2.64 33.12
CA GLY A 312 2.86 -1.48 32.55
C GLY A 312 2.21 -0.99 31.25
N TRP A 313 2.55 0.21 30.86
CA TRP A 313 1.94 0.87 29.68
C TRP A 313 2.26 0.17 28.35
N ALA A 314 3.50 -0.29 28.18
CA ALA A 314 3.94 -0.97 26.96
C ALA A 314 3.29 -2.34 26.83
N THR A 315 3.21 -3.10 27.94
CA THR A 315 2.53 -4.38 27.99
C THR A 315 1.03 -4.23 27.67
N LYS A 316 0.34 -3.28 28.29
CA LYS A 316 -1.07 -2.95 27.95
C LYS A 316 -1.25 -2.58 26.47
N PHE A 317 -0.31 -1.82 25.94
CA PHE A 317 -0.36 -1.39 24.54
C PHE A 317 -0.24 -2.59 23.60
N VAL A 318 0.74 -3.47 23.81
CA VAL A 318 0.97 -4.65 22.96
C VAL A 318 -0.18 -5.63 23.04
N LEU A 319 -0.75 -5.86 24.25
CA LEU A 319 -1.88 -6.77 24.43
C LEU A 319 -3.12 -6.42 23.58
N LYS A 320 -3.31 -5.15 23.20
CA LYS A 320 -4.39 -4.73 22.28
C LYS A 320 -4.25 -5.31 20.88
N PHE A 321 -3.03 -5.65 20.48
CA PHE A 321 -2.70 -6.17 19.16
C PHE A 321 -2.51 -7.68 19.13
N LEU A 322 -2.69 -8.34 20.27
CA LEU A 322 -2.66 -9.79 20.38
C LEU A 322 -4.09 -10.34 20.44
N GLU A 323 -4.24 -11.56 19.97
CA GLU A 323 -5.44 -12.37 20.01
C GLU A 323 -5.00 -13.81 20.30
N ASP A 324 -5.39 -14.35 21.44
CA ASP A 324 -4.94 -15.66 21.95
C ASP A 324 -3.40 -15.83 21.95
N GLY A 325 -2.70 -14.75 22.31
CA GLY A 325 -1.23 -14.69 22.29
C GLY A 325 -0.61 -14.49 20.91
N ALA A 326 -1.38 -14.60 19.83
CA ALA A 326 -0.92 -14.39 18.47
C ALA A 326 -1.04 -12.92 18.05
N LEU A 327 -0.06 -12.41 17.31
CA LEU A 327 -0.14 -11.07 16.71
C LEU A 327 -1.26 -11.04 15.67
N LYS A 328 -2.14 -10.04 15.72
CA LYS A 328 -3.25 -9.87 14.78
C LYS A 328 -2.74 -9.70 13.34
N PRO A 329 -3.37 -10.29 12.30
CA PRO A 329 -2.89 -10.29 10.91
C PRO A 329 -2.64 -8.90 10.35
N GLU A 330 -3.51 -7.95 10.64
CA GLU A 330 -3.39 -6.56 10.19
C GLU A 330 -2.14 -5.86 10.72
N MET A 331 -1.58 -6.32 11.84
CA MET A 331 -0.33 -5.78 12.37
C MET A 331 0.90 -6.27 11.61
N ILE A 332 0.87 -7.49 11.11
CA ILE A 332 1.93 -8.03 10.26
C ILE A 332 1.98 -7.26 8.92
N ILE A 333 0.81 -7.04 8.31
CA ILE A 333 0.72 -6.25 7.06
C ILE A 333 1.15 -4.80 7.28
N ASN A 334 0.89 -4.23 8.46
CA ASN A 334 1.28 -2.86 8.79
C ASN A 334 2.79 -2.62 8.83
N ILE A 335 3.61 -3.69 8.84
CA ILE A 335 5.07 -3.62 8.68
C ILE A 335 5.44 -2.91 7.37
N ASP A 336 4.66 -3.10 6.31
CA ASP A 336 4.83 -2.43 5.03
C ASP A 336 4.77 -0.90 5.20
N SER A 337 3.69 -0.37 5.77
CA SER A 337 3.56 1.07 6.02
C SER A 337 4.63 1.62 6.97
N ALA A 338 5.03 0.84 7.99
CA ALA A 338 6.11 1.21 8.89
C ALA A 338 7.45 1.32 8.16
N ALA A 339 7.75 0.34 7.30
CA ALA A 339 8.97 0.34 6.49
C ALA A 339 9.01 1.54 5.53
N ILE A 340 7.88 1.88 4.89
CA ILE A 340 7.81 3.05 4.01
C ILE A 340 8.14 4.33 4.78
N ILE A 341 7.55 4.56 5.96
CA ILE A 341 7.80 5.76 6.76
C ILE A 341 9.28 5.89 7.15
N LEU A 342 9.91 4.78 7.52
CA LEU A 342 11.28 4.77 8.00
C LEU A 342 12.31 4.85 6.86
N PHE A 343 12.05 4.16 5.75
CA PHE A 343 13.08 3.91 4.73
C PHE A 343 12.87 4.65 3.42
N VAL A 344 11.72 5.30 3.18
CA VAL A 344 11.45 5.98 1.90
C VAL A 344 12.49 7.07 1.59
N LEU A 345 12.88 7.89 2.57
CA LEU A 345 13.84 8.97 2.35
C LEU A 345 15.27 8.46 2.07
N PRO A 346 15.86 7.57 2.91
CA PRO A 346 17.20 7.07 2.64
C PRO A 346 17.27 6.23 1.37
N LEU A 347 16.30 5.36 1.11
CA LEU A 347 16.29 4.56 -0.12
C LEU A 347 16.08 5.41 -1.37
N SER A 348 15.18 6.40 -1.33
CA SER A 348 15.01 7.32 -2.45
C SER A 348 16.30 8.09 -2.77
N ALA A 349 17.08 8.50 -1.75
CA ALA A 349 18.37 9.15 -1.95
C ALA A 349 19.42 8.21 -2.58
N ILE A 350 19.46 6.94 -2.17
CA ILE A 350 20.34 5.93 -2.75
C ILE A 350 19.93 5.65 -4.21
N PHE A 351 18.66 5.35 -4.44
CA PHE A 351 18.15 4.94 -5.76
C PHE A 351 17.94 6.10 -6.75
N SER A 352 18.08 7.36 -6.30
CA SER A 352 18.15 8.51 -7.22
C SER A 352 19.41 8.49 -8.11
N ARG A 353 20.46 7.79 -7.68
CA ARG A 353 21.73 7.64 -8.44
C ARG A 353 21.65 6.55 -9.50
N PHE A 354 20.67 5.66 -9.42
CA PHE A 354 20.50 4.58 -10.39
C PHE A 354 19.58 4.99 -11.53
N ARG A 355 19.74 4.36 -12.68
CA ARG A 355 18.87 4.54 -13.84
C ARG A 355 17.43 4.20 -13.47
N MET A 356 16.50 5.03 -13.91
CA MET A 356 15.08 4.92 -13.55
C MET A 356 14.50 3.53 -13.84
N MET A 357 14.74 2.97 -15.02
CA MET A 357 14.23 1.64 -15.40
C MET A 357 14.90 0.50 -14.64
N THR A 358 16.20 0.62 -14.35
CA THR A 358 16.91 -0.37 -13.52
C THR A 358 16.33 -0.40 -12.12
N SER A 359 16.10 0.76 -11.50
CA SER A 359 15.47 0.85 -10.18
C SER A 359 14.04 0.30 -10.19
N LEU A 360 13.25 0.62 -11.23
CA LEU A 360 11.88 0.10 -11.38
C LEU A 360 11.88 -1.44 -11.41
N VAL A 361 12.69 -2.04 -12.29
CA VAL A 361 12.78 -3.50 -12.42
C VAL A 361 13.31 -4.14 -11.14
N LEU A 362 14.35 -3.59 -10.52
CA LEU A 362 14.90 -4.10 -9.26
C LEU A 362 13.85 -4.09 -8.14
N GLY A 363 13.12 -2.98 -7.99
CA GLY A 363 12.01 -2.90 -7.03
C GLY A 363 10.93 -3.94 -7.30
N MET A 364 10.56 -4.17 -8.57
CA MET A 364 9.62 -5.23 -8.95
C MET A 364 10.14 -6.62 -8.56
N VAL A 365 11.42 -6.93 -8.78
CA VAL A 365 12.04 -8.21 -8.38
C VAL A 365 11.93 -8.42 -6.88
N ILE A 366 12.34 -7.42 -6.09
CA ILE A 366 12.32 -7.49 -4.62
C ILE A 366 10.88 -7.67 -4.12
N SER A 367 9.91 -6.92 -4.67
CA SER A 367 8.50 -7.05 -4.30
C SER A 367 7.93 -8.43 -4.64
N VAL A 368 8.25 -8.99 -5.81
CA VAL A 368 7.80 -10.35 -6.19
C VAL A 368 8.36 -11.40 -5.23
N VAL A 369 9.63 -11.30 -4.87
CA VAL A 369 10.26 -12.22 -3.90
C VAL A 369 9.57 -12.13 -2.54
N GLY A 370 9.37 -10.92 -2.01
CA GLY A 370 8.67 -10.70 -0.75
C GLY A 370 7.23 -11.23 -0.78
N PHE A 371 6.50 -10.97 -1.87
CA PHE A 371 5.13 -11.43 -2.04
C PHE A 371 5.03 -12.97 -2.05
N VAL A 372 5.84 -13.65 -2.84
CA VAL A 372 5.83 -15.12 -2.92
C VAL A 372 6.24 -15.72 -1.57
N LEU A 373 7.28 -15.20 -0.95
CA LEU A 373 7.75 -15.67 0.35
C LEU A 373 6.68 -15.52 1.45
N SER A 374 5.90 -14.44 1.44
CA SER A 374 4.82 -14.21 2.43
C SER A 374 3.72 -15.27 2.37
N GLY A 375 3.46 -15.84 1.19
CA GLY A 375 2.48 -16.89 0.99
C GLY A 375 3.01 -18.32 1.08
N MET A 376 4.34 -18.52 1.12
CA MET A 376 4.96 -19.83 1.18
C MET A 376 5.38 -20.25 2.59
N THR A 377 4.92 -19.56 3.62
CA THR A 377 5.35 -19.81 5.00
C THR A 377 4.17 -20.00 5.94
N MET A 378 4.34 -20.88 6.90
CA MET A 378 3.48 -20.99 8.09
C MET A 378 4.07 -20.24 9.30
N SER A 379 5.27 -19.67 9.18
CA SER A 379 5.94 -18.95 10.27
C SER A 379 5.65 -17.46 10.24
N GLY A 380 5.13 -16.92 11.36
CA GLY A 380 4.89 -15.48 11.51
C GLY A 380 6.14 -14.63 11.38
N GLY A 381 7.28 -15.11 11.87
CA GLY A 381 8.57 -14.40 11.75
C GLY A 381 9.02 -14.27 10.28
N ILE A 382 8.89 -15.35 9.50
CA ILE A 382 9.22 -15.32 8.06
C ILE A 382 8.22 -14.44 7.31
N ALA A 383 6.93 -14.47 7.67
CA ALA A 383 5.93 -13.58 7.07
C ALA A 383 6.25 -12.10 7.32
N CYS A 384 6.66 -11.72 8.53
CA CYS A 384 7.11 -10.36 8.84
C CYS A 384 8.31 -9.94 7.97
N LEU A 385 9.32 -10.81 7.84
CA LEU A 385 10.49 -10.56 6.98
C LEU A 385 10.09 -10.44 5.52
N ALA A 386 9.21 -11.31 5.03
CA ALA A 386 8.72 -11.30 3.66
C ALA A 386 8.00 -10.00 3.30
N ILE A 387 7.13 -9.50 4.19
CA ILE A 387 6.42 -8.22 4.02
C ILE A 387 7.41 -7.05 4.08
N PHE A 388 8.41 -7.10 4.95
CA PHE A 388 9.46 -6.09 4.97
C PHE A 388 10.26 -6.06 3.65
N ILE A 389 10.64 -7.22 3.09
CA ILE A 389 11.28 -7.31 1.77
C ILE A 389 10.38 -6.74 0.69
N PHE A 390 9.08 -7.07 0.73
CA PHE A 390 8.08 -6.52 -0.20
C PHE A 390 8.05 -4.99 -0.14
N ALA A 391 7.99 -4.40 1.06
CA ALA A 391 7.97 -2.96 1.29
C ALA A 391 9.22 -2.26 0.73
N ILE A 392 10.41 -2.85 0.89
CA ILE A 392 11.64 -2.32 0.28
C ILE A 392 11.52 -2.25 -1.25
N GLY A 393 10.98 -3.31 -1.87
CA GLY A 393 10.71 -3.32 -3.31
C GLY A 393 9.71 -2.23 -3.72
N GLU A 394 8.63 -2.03 -2.96
CA GLU A 394 7.65 -0.97 -3.19
C GLU A 394 8.27 0.41 -3.13
N ILE A 395 9.03 0.71 -2.09
CA ILE A 395 9.71 2.01 -1.91
C ILE A 395 10.58 2.35 -3.12
N ILE A 396 11.19 1.35 -3.74
CA ILE A 396 12.06 1.53 -4.89
C ILE A 396 11.25 1.70 -6.19
N CYS A 397 10.24 0.86 -6.44
CA CYS A 397 9.54 0.84 -7.74
C CYS A 397 8.43 1.89 -7.86
N SER A 398 7.65 2.18 -6.80
CA SER A 398 6.47 3.04 -6.88
C SER A 398 6.77 4.49 -7.27
N PRO A 399 7.79 5.17 -6.71
CA PRO A 399 8.18 6.49 -7.18
C PRO A 399 8.68 6.49 -8.62
N LYS A 400 9.44 5.47 -9.03
CA LYS A 400 10.00 5.35 -10.39
C LYS A 400 8.94 5.11 -11.46
N PHE A 401 7.87 4.41 -11.11
CA PHE A 401 6.69 4.29 -11.96
C PHE A 401 6.07 5.65 -12.29
N SER A 402 5.83 6.47 -11.28
CA SER A 402 5.28 7.82 -11.44
C SER A 402 6.25 8.76 -12.17
N GLU A 403 7.54 8.67 -11.88
CA GLU A 403 8.62 9.43 -12.53
C GLU A 403 8.65 9.13 -14.03
N TYR A 404 8.59 7.87 -14.44
CA TYR A 404 8.56 7.49 -15.86
C TYR A 404 7.40 8.13 -16.61
N ILE A 405 6.18 8.06 -16.06
CA ILE A 405 5.00 8.67 -16.67
C ILE A 405 5.19 10.20 -16.82
N GLY A 406 5.68 10.84 -15.76
CA GLY A 406 5.91 12.29 -15.74
C GLY A 406 6.97 12.77 -16.72
N MET A 407 8.06 12.00 -16.89
CA MET A 407 9.16 12.34 -17.81
C MET A 407 8.82 12.06 -19.28
N THR A 408 8.02 11.01 -19.53
CA THR A 408 7.62 10.64 -20.90
C THR A 408 6.49 11.52 -21.42
N ALA A 409 5.78 12.20 -20.54
CA ALA A 409 4.64 13.04 -20.89
C ALA A 409 5.07 14.29 -21.68
N PRO A 410 4.42 14.59 -22.85
CA PRO A 410 4.58 15.88 -23.50
C PRO A 410 4.21 17.04 -22.57
N GLU A 411 4.88 18.19 -22.68
CA GLU A 411 4.68 19.33 -21.75
C GLU A 411 3.23 19.83 -21.72
N ASP A 412 2.56 19.86 -22.86
CA ASP A 412 1.17 20.28 -23.00
C ASP A 412 0.14 19.26 -22.47
N LYS A 413 0.57 18.01 -22.15
CA LYS A 413 -0.27 16.89 -21.75
C LYS A 413 0.09 16.25 -20.42
N LYS A 414 1.03 16.83 -19.65
CA LYS A 414 1.51 16.25 -18.38
C LYS A 414 0.37 15.83 -17.43
N ALA A 415 -0.66 16.66 -17.28
CA ALA A 415 -1.81 16.34 -16.42
C ALA A 415 -2.59 15.11 -16.89
N ILE A 416 -2.76 14.95 -18.22
CA ILE A 416 -3.43 13.79 -18.82
C ILE A 416 -2.61 12.51 -18.58
N TYR A 417 -1.31 12.57 -18.82
CA TYR A 417 -0.41 11.42 -18.62
C TYR A 417 -0.30 11.02 -17.16
N MET A 418 -0.22 11.97 -16.22
CA MET A 418 -0.29 11.66 -14.80
C MET A 418 -1.62 10.98 -14.41
N GLY A 419 -2.71 11.31 -15.07
CA GLY A 419 -3.99 10.60 -14.93
C GLY A 419 -3.92 9.13 -15.36
N TYR A 420 -3.06 8.78 -16.32
CA TYR A 420 -2.86 7.39 -16.77
C TYR A 420 -2.26 6.49 -15.70
N SER A 421 -1.60 7.06 -14.67
CA SER A 421 -1.07 6.28 -13.54
C SER A 421 -2.16 5.45 -12.83
N ASN A 422 -3.42 5.88 -12.90
CA ASN A 422 -4.53 5.14 -12.30
C ASN A 422 -4.96 3.91 -13.12
N ILE A 423 -4.58 3.81 -14.40
CA ILE A 423 -5.00 2.71 -15.29
C ILE A 423 -4.43 1.36 -14.83
N PRO A 424 -3.11 1.22 -14.55
CA PRO A 424 -2.55 -0.01 -14.02
C PRO A 424 -3.18 -0.44 -12.68
N PHE A 425 -3.49 0.52 -11.82
CA PHE A 425 -4.22 0.24 -10.58
C PHE A 425 -5.63 -0.27 -10.87
N ALA A 426 -6.38 0.38 -11.77
CA ALA A 426 -7.74 -0.03 -12.13
C ALA A 426 -7.75 -1.46 -12.68
N ILE A 427 -6.89 -1.74 -13.65
CA ILE A 427 -6.80 -3.04 -14.31
C ILE A 427 -6.27 -4.09 -13.34
N GLY A 428 -5.12 -3.82 -12.71
CA GLY A 428 -4.43 -4.76 -11.84
C GLY A 428 -5.26 -5.11 -10.61
N TRP A 429 -5.77 -4.11 -9.90
CA TRP A 429 -6.55 -4.31 -8.69
C TRP A 429 -7.89 -5.00 -8.97
N ALA A 430 -8.63 -4.57 -10.00
CA ALA A 430 -9.92 -5.18 -10.33
C ALA A 430 -9.76 -6.62 -10.84
N LEU A 431 -8.92 -6.83 -11.86
CA LEU A 431 -8.70 -8.18 -12.40
C LEU A 431 -8.03 -9.09 -11.37
N GLY A 432 -7.13 -8.52 -10.54
CA GLY A 432 -6.49 -9.24 -9.45
C GLY A 432 -7.53 -9.84 -8.51
N ASN A 433 -8.50 -9.06 -8.05
CA ASN A 433 -9.53 -9.53 -7.13
C ASN A 433 -10.53 -10.49 -7.79
N PHE A 434 -10.94 -10.24 -9.03
CA PHE A 434 -11.80 -11.18 -9.76
C PHE A 434 -11.13 -12.55 -9.97
N LEU A 435 -9.80 -12.58 -10.10
CA LEU A 435 -9.04 -13.82 -10.27
C LEU A 435 -8.71 -14.46 -8.92
N SER A 436 -8.19 -13.69 -7.96
CA SER A 436 -7.64 -14.21 -6.70
C SER A 436 -8.72 -14.80 -5.79
N GLY A 437 -9.91 -14.22 -5.76
CA GLY A 437 -11.02 -14.74 -4.95
C GLY A 437 -11.35 -16.19 -5.26
N PRO A 438 -11.72 -16.53 -6.52
CA PRO A 438 -11.96 -17.93 -6.92
C PRO A 438 -10.75 -18.85 -6.76
N LEU A 439 -9.53 -18.35 -7.07
CA LEU A 439 -8.31 -19.13 -6.86
C LEU A 439 -8.10 -19.48 -5.39
N TYR A 440 -8.23 -18.50 -4.51
CA TYR A 440 -8.10 -18.74 -3.07
C TYR A 440 -9.18 -19.68 -2.55
N GLN A 441 -10.43 -19.49 -2.98
CA GLN A 441 -11.55 -20.36 -2.61
C GLN A 441 -11.25 -21.82 -2.95
N GLY A 442 -10.69 -22.07 -4.14
CA GLY A 442 -10.45 -23.44 -4.62
C GLY A 442 -9.18 -24.09 -4.10
N PHE A 443 -8.12 -23.31 -3.85
CA PHE A 443 -6.79 -23.86 -3.57
C PHE A 443 -6.24 -23.54 -2.18
N SER A 444 -6.73 -22.48 -1.51
CA SER A 444 -6.14 -22.04 -0.24
C SER A 444 -7.14 -21.90 0.91
N SER A 445 -8.45 -21.84 0.65
CA SER A 445 -9.44 -21.75 1.72
C SER A 445 -9.35 -22.96 2.64
N LYS A 446 -8.97 -22.76 3.89
CA LYS A 446 -8.80 -23.84 4.87
C LYS A 446 -10.09 -24.60 5.10
N GLU A 447 -11.22 -23.91 5.17
CA GLU A 447 -12.55 -24.52 5.30
C GLU A 447 -12.82 -25.51 4.15
N MET A 448 -12.58 -25.06 2.89
CA MET A 448 -12.82 -25.90 1.72
C MET A 448 -11.85 -27.09 1.67
N LEU A 449 -10.60 -26.89 2.04
CA LEU A 449 -9.59 -27.95 2.05
C LEU A 449 -9.86 -28.97 3.16
N ALA A 450 -10.31 -28.54 4.35
CA ALA A 450 -10.71 -29.44 5.42
C ALA A 450 -11.92 -30.31 5.00
N LYS A 451 -12.95 -29.70 4.41
CA LYS A 451 -14.11 -30.45 3.88
C LYS A 451 -13.69 -31.44 2.81
N LYS A 452 -12.86 -31.02 1.88
CA LYS A 452 -12.32 -31.87 0.80
C LYS A 452 -11.54 -33.06 1.37
N PHE A 453 -10.71 -32.85 2.37
CA PHE A 453 -9.96 -33.91 3.04
C PHE A 453 -10.90 -34.93 3.71
N LEU A 454 -11.95 -34.44 4.38
CA LEU A 454 -12.96 -35.27 5.03
C LEU A 454 -13.75 -36.12 4.01
N GLU A 455 -14.06 -35.59 2.84
CA GLU A 455 -14.69 -36.32 1.75
C GLU A 455 -13.76 -37.40 1.15
N GLU A 456 -12.53 -37.01 0.79
CA GLU A 456 -11.59 -37.86 0.08
C GLU A 456 -11.00 -39.00 0.93
N HIS A 457 -10.70 -38.73 2.21
CA HIS A 457 -9.97 -39.67 3.06
C HIS A 457 -10.85 -40.37 4.09
N HIS A 458 -12.02 -39.80 4.42
CA HIS A 458 -12.93 -40.35 5.43
C HIS A 458 -14.31 -40.68 4.86
N GLY A 459 -14.53 -40.47 3.56
CA GLY A 459 -15.79 -40.87 2.88
C GLY A 459 -17.03 -40.14 3.43
N LEU A 460 -16.86 -38.98 4.07
CA LEU A 460 -17.98 -38.19 4.55
C LEU A 460 -18.73 -37.56 3.39
N HIS A 461 -20.05 -37.71 3.36
CA HIS A 461 -20.85 -37.18 2.26
C HIS A 461 -20.86 -35.65 2.27
N HIS A 462 -20.76 -35.04 1.11
CA HIS A 462 -20.81 -33.61 0.88
C HIS A 462 -21.95 -32.91 1.60
N GLU A 463 -23.14 -33.48 1.62
CA GLU A 463 -24.32 -32.94 2.30
C GLU A 463 -24.13 -32.82 3.83
N SER A 464 -23.37 -33.70 4.46
CA SER A 464 -23.08 -33.64 5.89
C SER A 464 -22.05 -32.56 6.26
N LEU A 465 -21.26 -32.13 5.29
CA LEU A 465 -20.20 -31.11 5.45
C LEU A 465 -20.66 -29.72 5.01
N LYS A 466 -21.72 -29.62 4.23
CA LYS A 466 -22.20 -28.37 3.61
C LYS A 466 -22.55 -27.28 4.60
N GLY A 467 -23.04 -27.64 5.79
CA GLY A 467 -23.42 -26.67 6.84
C GLY A 467 -22.30 -26.34 7.84
N LEU A 468 -21.13 -26.98 7.71
CA LEU A 468 -20.01 -26.69 8.61
C LEU A 468 -19.32 -25.38 8.16
N ASP A 469 -18.99 -24.56 9.13
CA ASP A 469 -18.07 -23.44 8.97
C ASP A 469 -16.61 -23.90 9.14
N LEU A 470 -15.65 -22.97 9.13
CA LEU A 470 -14.23 -23.28 9.29
C LEU A 470 -13.96 -24.04 10.59
N ASP A 471 -14.51 -23.55 11.70
CA ASP A 471 -14.27 -24.16 13.03
C ASP A 471 -14.89 -25.55 13.13
N GLY A 472 -16.10 -25.71 12.61
CA GLY A 472 -16.80 -27.00 12.54
C GLY A 472 -16.08 -28.01 11.65
N ALA A 473 -15.57 -27.58 10.49
CA ALA A 473 -14.81 -28.43 9.58
C ALA A 473 -13.46 -28.86 10.20
N MET A 474 -12.76 -27.94 10.86
CA MET A 474 -11.49 -28.23 11.53
C MET A 474 -11.70 -29.12 12.77
N ALA A 475 -12.71 -28.85 13.59
CA ALA A 475 -13.04 -29.71 14.74
C ALA A 475 -13.39 -31.13 14.29
N ARG A 476 -14.15 -31.28 13.19
CA ARG A 476 -14.48 -32.58 12.63
C ARG A 476 -13.25 -33.30 12.09
N LEU A 477 -12.34 -32.57 11.44
CA LEU A 477 -11.05 -33.12 10.96
C LEU A 477 -10.20 -33.64 12.13
N GLN A 478 -10.08 -32.88 13.20
CA GLN A 478 -9.35 -33.25 14.41
C GLN A 478 -9.92 -34.53 15.03
N ASP A 479 -11.25 -34.59 15.15
CA ASP A 479 -11.96 -35.74 15.74
C ASP A 479 -11.70 -37.04 14.96
N VAL A 480 -11.90 -37.02 13.61
CA VAL A 480 -11.71 -38.21 12.78
C VAL A 480 -10.23 -38.63 12.63
N GLN A 481 -9.31 -37.74 12.89
CA GLN A 481 -7.86 -38.01 12.90
C GLN A 481 -7.33 -38.46 14.27
N GLY A 482 -8.22 -38.81 15.21
CA GLY A 482 -7.85 -39.33 16.53
C GLY A 482 -7.52 -38.26 17.57
N GLY A 483 -8.08 -37.05 17.43
CA GLY A 483 -7.92 -35.95 18.39
C GLY A 483 -6.61 -35.18 18.21
N ILE A 484 -6.11 -35.05 16.99
CA ILE A 484 -4.93 -34.22 16.69
C ILE A 484 -5.18 -32.76 17.05
N ASP A 485 -4.12 -32.03 17.40
CA ASP A 485 -4.25 -30.61 17.68
C ASP A 485 -4.43 -29.77 16.40
N VAL A 486 -4.77 -28.49 16.57
CA VAL A 486 -4.99 -27.55 15.46
C VAL A 486 -3.75 -27.39 14.58
N PHE A 487 -2.55 -27.51 15.18
CA PHE A 487 -1.27 -27.39 14.47
C PHE A 487 -1.05 -28.55 13.53
N GLN A 488 -1.22 -29.76 14.07
CA GLN A 488 -1.10 -31.01 13.31
C GLN A 488 -2.14 -31.08 12.18
N ALA A 489 -3.37 -30.62 12.45
CA ALA A 489 -4.41 -30.51 11.41
C ALA A 489 -4.04 -29.50 10.32
N ASN A 490 -3.45 -28.35 10.68
CA ASN A 490 -2.97 -27.38 9.69
C ASN A 490 -1.82 -27.94 8.85
N GLU A 491 -0.85 -28.61 9.47
CA GLU A 491 0.28 -29.23 8.79
C GLU A 491 -0.17 -30.35 7.85
N LEU A 492 -1.15 -31.13 8.29
CA LEU A 492 -1.78 -32.17 7.45
C LEU A 492 -2.37 -31.59 6.17
N LEU A 493 -3.20 -30.55 6.29
CA LEU A 493 -3.81 -29.90 5.13
C LEU A 493 -2.79 -29.19 4.26
N TRP A 494 -1.80 -28.55 4.88
CA TRP A 494 -0.71 -27.86 4.18
C TRP A 494 0.07 -28.80 3.27
N ASN A 495 0.44 -29.98 3.78
CA ASN A 495 1.19 -30.98 3.05
C ASN A 495 0.33 -31.73 2.01
N ALA A 496 -0.97 -31.93 2.30
CA ALA A 496 -1.87 -32.61 1.38
C ALA A 496 -2.24 -31.78 0.15
N TYR A 497 -2.46 -30.46 0.32
CA TYR A 497 -3.07 -29.63 -0.73
C TYR A 497 -2.22 -28.42 -1.17
N ASN A 498 -1.10 -28.14 -0.51
CA ASN A 498 -0.21 -27.04 -0.88
C ASN A 498 -0.94 -25.69 -1.05
N PRO A 499 -1.59 -25.14 -0.02
CA PRO A 499 -2.40 -23.92 -0.14
C PRO A 499 -1.58 -22.68 -0.56
N TRP A 500 -0.27 -22.75 -0.49
CA TRP A 500 0.66 -21.71 -0.96
C TRP A 500 0.69 -21.57 -2.49
N ILE A 501 0.12 -22.50 -3.26
CA ILE A 501 0.19 -22.48 -4.74
C ILE A 501 -0.46 -21.22 -5.33
N VAL A 502 -1.47 -20.64 -4.68
CA VAL A 502 -2.10 -19.38 -5.12
C VAL A 502 -1.10 -18.24 -5.19
N TRP A 503 -0.16 -18.19 -4.23
CA TRP A 503 0.87 -17.16 -4.19
C TRP A 503 1.90 -17.32 -5.31
N ILE A 504 2.19 -18.55 -5.71
CA ILE A 504 3.02 -18.83 -6.89
C ILE A 504 2.29 -18.42 -8.18
N ILE A 505 1.00 -18.73 -8.31
CA ILE A 505 0.20 -18.35 -9.49
C ILE A 505 0.16 -16.82 -9.61
N LEU A 506 -0.20 -16.11 -8.55
CA LEU A 506 -0.26 -14.64 -8.55
C LEU A 506 1.13 -14.01 -8.71
N GLY A 507 2.15 -14.57 -8.06
CA GLY A 507 3.55 -14.17 -8.21
C GLY A 507 4.08 -14.34 -9.62
N SER A 508 3.67 -15.41 -10.33
CA SER A 508 4.06 -15.64 -11.73
C SER A 508 3.57 -14.53 -12.67
N ILE A 509 2.43 -13.92 -12.38
CA ILE A 509 1.93 -12.76 -13.12
C ILE A 509 2.85 -11.55 -12.86
N GLY A 510 3.30 -11.37 -11.61
CA GLY A 510 4.31 -10.36 -11.27
C GLY A 510 5.63 -10.58 -12.00
N VAL A 511 6.12 -11.83 -12.07
CA VAL A 511 7.30 -12.21 -12.84
C VAL A 511 7.11 -11.94 -14.33
N ALA A 512 5.96 -12.31 -14.91
CA ALA A 512 5.66 -12.03 -16.31
C ALA A 512 5.65 -10.52 -16.60
N SER A 513 5.10 -9.71 -15.69
CA SER A 513 5.14 -8.25 -15.76
C SER A 513 6.59 -7.72 -15.70
N MET A 514 7.41 -8.24 -14.79
CA MET A 514 8.83 -7.89 -14.67
C MET A 514 9.61 -8.22 -15.94
N VAL A 515 9.45 -9.43 -16.47
CA VAL A 515 10.08 -9.84 -17.74
C VAL A 515 9.59 -8.96 -18.88
N GLY A 516 8.30 -8.68 -18.96
CA GLY A 516 7.71 -7.74 -19.91
C GLY A 516 8.35 -6.36 -19.83
N MET A 517 8.63 -5.85 -18.63
CA MET A 517 9.28 -4.57 -18.40
C MET A 517 10.73 -4.58 -18.88
N ILE A 518 11.48 -5.64 -18.64
CA ILE A 518 12.84 -5.82 -19.15
C ILE A 518 12.82 -5.81 -20.70
N VAL A 519 11.94 -6.58 -21.32
CA VAL A 519 11.80 -6.61 -22.79
C VAL A 519 11.41 -5.22 -23.33
N PHE A 520 10.49 -4.53 -22.65
CA PHE A 520 10.09 -3.17 -23.02
C PHE A 520 11.27 -2.20 -22.95
N TYR A 521 12.09 -2.25 -21.90
CA TYR A 521 13.28 -1.41 -21.76
C TYR A 521 14.25 -1.56 -22.93
N PHE A 522 14.53 -2.78 -23.36
CA PHE A 522 15.41 -3.02 -24.51
C PHE A 522 14.77 -2.64 -25.85
N LYS A 523 13.49 -2.98 -26.07
CA LYS A 523 12.81 -2.72 -27.35
C LYS A 523 12.40 -1.28 -27.57
N SER A 524 12.16 -0.51 -26.53
CA SER A 524 11.77 0.91 -26.64
C SER A 524 12.92 1.85 -27.03
N GLY A 525 14.15 1.34 -27.13
CA GLY A 525 15.34 2.13 -27.37
C GLY A 525 15.83 2.93 -26.16
N MET A 526 15.19 2.82 -25.01
CA MET A 526 15.61 3.50 -23.77
C MET A 526 16.98 3.00 -23.31
N HIS A 527 17.22 1.70 -23.38
CA HIS A 527 18.53 1.16 -23.07
C HIS A 527 19.65 1.79 -23.90
N ALA A 528 19.44 1.96 -25.20
CA ALA A 528 20.40 2.60 -26.08
C ALA A 528 20.63 4.08 -25.72
N ARG A 529 19.58 4.81 -25.34
CA ARG A 529 19.67 6.20 -24.86
C ARG A 529 20.44 6.27 -23.54
N ASP A 530 20.07 5.44 -22.57
CA ASP A 530 20.76 5.39 -21.27
C ASP A 530 22.26 5.06 -21.41
N VAL A 531 22.62 4.21 -22.35
CA VAL A 531 24.04 3.89 -22.63
C VAL A 531 24.74 5.08 -23.31
N ALA A 532 24.07 5.78 -24.24
CA ALA A 532 24.59 6.97 -24.86
C ALA A 532 24.80 8.10 -23.82
N ASP A 533 23.80 8.39 -23.02
CA ASP A 533 23.85 9.41 -21.97
C ASP A 533 24.96 9.12 -20.94
N ALA A 534 25.13 7.84 -20.56
CA ALA A 534 26.21 7.44 -19.66
C ALA A 534 27.60 7.60 -20.29
N LYS A 535 27.72 7.34 -21.58
CA LYS A 535 28.98 7.58 -22.34
C LYS A 535 29.28 9.07 -22.40
N ASP A 536 28.29 9.89 -22.78
CA ASP A 536 28.44 11.34 -22.86
C ASP A 536 28.82 11.94 -21.50
N ALA A 537 28.21 11.46 -20.41
CA ALA A 537 28.54 11.87 -19.05
C ALA A 537 29.96 11.47 -18.63
N LYS A 538 30.41 10.27 -19.06
CA LYS A 538 31.79 9.82 -18.82
C LYS A 538 32.79 10.66 -19.64
N ASP A 539 32.51 10.86 -20.91
CA ASP A 539 33.35 11.66 -21.78
C ASP A 539 33.47 13.12 -21.28
N ALA A 540 32.36 13.70 -20.78
CA ALA A 540 32.35 15.02 -20.13
C ALA A 540 33.18 15.04 -18.82
N LYS A 541 33.08 14.00 -17.99
CA LYS A 541 33.88 13.87 -16.74
C LYS A 541 35.37 13.73 -17.08
N ASP A 542 35.71 12.93 -18.08
CA ASP A 542 37.09 12.72 -18.50
C ASP A 542 37.67 14.01 -19.11
N ALA A 543 36.86 14.81 -19.81
CA ALA A 543 37.24 16.14 -20.32
C ALA A 543 37.56 17.11 -19.17
N VAL A 544 36.69 17.20 -18.17
CA VAL A 544 36.90 18.03 -16.97
C VAL A 544 38.15 17.60 -16.20
N VAL A 545 38.40 16.30 -16.05
CA VAL A 545 39.60 15.78 -15.40
C VAL A 545 40.85 16.11 -16.21
N SER A 546 40.76 16.06 -17.53
CA SER A 546 41.90 16.44 -18.42
C SER A 546 42.20 17.95 -18.36
N GLU A 547 41.16 18.79 -18.28
CA GLU A 547 41.32 20.24 -18.11
C GLU A 547 41.94 20.59 -16.76
N LEU A 548 41.50 19.92 -15.66
CA LEU A 548 42.09 20.08 -14.33
C LEU A 548 43.57 19.64 -14.29
N LYS A 549 43.90 18.55 -14.94
CA LYS A 549 45.30 18.08 -15.06
C LYS A 549 46.16 19.08 -15.87
N ALA A 550 45.63 19.62 -16.94
CA ALA A 550 46.35 20.63 -17.74
C ALA A 550 46.57 21.92 -16.94
N SER A 551 45.53 22.38 -16.22
CA SER A 551 45.63 23.56 -15.34
C SER A 551 46.65 23.39 -14.21
N ASN A 552 46.67 22.20 -13.58
CA ASN A 552 47.64 21.89 -12.52
C ASN A 552 49.08 21.81 -13.10
N THR A 553 49.25 21.31 -14.31
CA THR A 553 50.56 21.25 -14.97
C THR A 553 51.05 22.66 -15.33
N GLU A 554 50.17 23.56 -15.79
CA GLU A 554 50.48 24.96 -16.02
C GLU A 554 50.85 25.72 -14.72
N GLU A 555 50.11 25.47 -13.60
CA GLU A 555 50.48 26.02 -12.30
C GLU A 555 51.80 25.48 -11.75
N GLU A 556 52.11 24.19 -12.00
CA GLU A 556 53.42 23.60 -11.63
C GLU A 556 54.55 24.21 -12.47
N MET A 557 54.35 24.39 -13.79
CA MET A 557 55.32 25.02 -14.68
C MET A 557 55.53 26.51 -14.34
N GLU A 558 54.47 27.27 -13.98
CA GLU A 558 54.60 28.65 -13.50
C GLU A 558 55.35 28.72 -12.15
N LYS A 559 55.12 27.75 -11.24
CA LYS A 559 55.87 27.64 -9.98
C LYS A 559 57.34 27.29 -10.18
N GLU A 560 57.66 26.38 -11.08
CA GLU A 560 59.06 26.08 -11.44
C GLU A 560 59.74 27.28 -12.12
N ALA A 561 59.03 28.05 -12.93
CA ALA A 561 59.55 29.29 -13.51
C ALA A 561 59.78 30.41 -12.47
N SER A 562 58.97 30.46 -11.42
CA SER A 562 59.05 31.45 -10.34
C SER A 562 60.07 31.11 -9.23
N VAL A 563 60.49 29.84 -9.08
CA VAL A 563 61.50 29.39 -8.12
C VAL A 563 62.92 29.79 -8.54
N GLY A 564 63.08 30.33 -9.77
CA GLY A 564 64.32 30.98 -10.21
C GLY A 564 64.64 32.31 -9.53
N GLU A 565 63.70 32.95 -8.80
CA GLU A 565 63.91 34.19 -8.02
C GLU A 565 63.35 33.99 -6.58
N GLY A 566 64.26 33.75 -5.65
CA GLY A 566 64.05 33.39 -4.24
C GLY A 566 62.94 34.14 -3.50
N VAL A 567 61.82 33.46 -3.27
CA VAL A 567 60.77 33.85 -2.27
C VAL A 567 60.29 32.59 -1.53
N GLU A 568 60.24 32.69 -0.20
CA GLU A 568 59.77 31.60 0.72
C GLU A 568 58.28 31.27 0.50
N PRO A 569 57.86 29.98 0.67
CA PRO A 569 56.47 29.54 0.40
C PRO A 569 55.49 30.00 1.49
N SER A 570 54.37 30.58 1.10
CA SER A 570 53.27 30.98 1.95
C SER A 570 52.31 29.83 2.26
N ASP A 571 51.64 29.87 3.45
CA ASP A 571 50.65 28.93 4.00
C ASP A 571 49.49 28.48 3.10
N SER A 572 49.39 29.00 1.90
CA SER A 572 48.38 28.66 0.90
C SER A 572 48.69 27.35 0.15
N VAL A 573 49.96 26.90 0.13
CA VAL A 573 50.44 25.71 -0.58
C VAL A 573 50.08 24.42 0.16
N GLU A 574 50.13 24.46 1.49
CA GLU A 574 49.76 23.29 2.32
C GLU A 574 48.25 22.95 2.30
N LYS A 575 47.40 23.99 2.12
CA LYS A 575 45.96 23.77 1.95
C LYS A 575 45.55 23.25 0.57
N ALA A 576 46.34 23.52 -0.46
CA ALA A 576 46.05 23.00 -1.81
C ALA A 576 46.49 21.54 -1.96
N ALA A 577 47.62 21.16 -1.37
CA ALA A 577 48.09 19.78 -1.33
C ALA A 577 47.12 18.86 -0.55
N SER A 578 46.62 19.30 0.61
CA SER A 578 45.62 18.58 1.41
C SER A 578 44.27 18.38 0.68
N LYS A 579 43.91 19.27 -0.26
CA LYS A 579 42.67 19.14 -1.06
C LYS A 579 42.84 18.19 -2.24
N ALA A 580 44.04 18.12 -2.80
CA ALA A 580 44.36 17.19 -3.88
C ALA A 580 44.46 15.74 -3.37
N ASP A 581 45.02 15.53 -2.18
CA ASP A 581 45.07 14.20 -1.55
C ASP A 581 43.67 13.67 -1.18
N LEU A 582 42.74 14.55 -0.76
CA LEU A 582 41.35 14.18 -0.50
C LEU A 582 40.58 13.74 -1.75
N VAL A 583 40.85 14.35 -2.89
CA VAL A 583 40.22 13.98 -4.17
C VAL A 583 40.76 12.65 -4.70
N VAL A 584 42.04 12.40 -4.52
CA VAL A 584 42.69 11.12 -4.93
C VAL A 584 42.26 9.95 -4.02
N GLU A 585 42.00 10.23 -2.74
CA GLU A 585 41.51 9.22 -1.79
C GLU A 585 40.04 8.87 -2.04
N GLU A 586 39.20 9.85 -2.44
CA GLU A 586 37.82 9.65 -2.84
C GLU A 586 37.72 8.85 -4.19
N GLU A 587 38.65 9.07 -5.13
CA GLU A 587 38.74 8.27 -6.36
C GLU A 587 39.18 6.82 -6.08
N ARG A 588 40.10 6.57 -5.15
CA ARG A 588 40.51 5.22 -4.76
C ARG A 588 39.43 4.44 -4.02
N GLU A 589 38.56 5.12 -3.30
CA GLU A 589 37.40 4.48 -2.66
C GLU A 589 36.30 4.16 -3.69
N LEU A 590 36.12 4.98 -4.71
CA LEU A 590 35.16 4.74 -5.80
C LEU A 590 35.60 3.59 -6.75
N GLU A 591 36.89 3.45 -7.02
CA GLU A 591 37.42 2.31 -7.82
C GLU A 591 37.36 0.97 -7.09
N LYS A 592 37.23 0.96 -5.75
CA LYS A 592 37.09 -0.29 -4.98
C LYS A 592 35.63 -0.77 -4.88
N THR A 593 34.67 0.02 -5.36
CA THR A 593 33.23 -0.27 -5.31
C THR A 593 32.61 -0.57 -6.68
N GLU A 594 33.38 -0.57 -7.79
CA GLU A 594 33.01 -1.19 -9.05
C GLU A 594 33.50 -2.66 -9.10
#